data_536ec4ce6b6f38af79ad2336c1b909aa
#
_entry.id   536ec4ce6b6f38af79ad2336c1b909aa
#
_cell.length_a   1.000
_cell.length_b   1.000
_cell.length_c   1.000
_cell.angle_alpha   90.00
_cell.angle_beta   90.00
_cell.angle_gamma   90.00
#
_symmetry.space_group_name_H-M   'P 1'
#
loop_
_entity.id
_entity.type
_entity.pdbx_description
1 polymer ?
#
loop_
_entity_poly.entity_id
_entity_poly.type
_entity_poly.pdbx_seq_one_letter_code
_entity_poly.pdbx_strand_id
1 'polypeptide(L)'
;VDLVSPIGKGQRGMIVSPPKAGKTTLLKDAAKSILRNNPEMYLIILLIEERPEEVTDIKEAIQGSNVEVIYSTFDEQPEHHKRVSEMVIERAKRLVESKKDVTIFIDSITRLARAYNLTVPPSGRTLSGGLDPAALYMPKRFFGAARNMREGGSLTILATALVDTGSKMDDVVYEE
;
A
#
# COMPACT_ATOMS: atom_id res chain seq x y z
N VAL A 1 6.96 -15.33 -8.45
CA VAL A 1 6.87 -13.94 -8.92
C VAL A 1 7.89 -13.69 -10.02
N ASP A 2 9.18 -13.92 -9.81
CA ASP A 2 10.25 -13.59 -10.76
C ASP A 2 10.11 -14.20 -12.17
N LEU A 3 9.55 -15.39 -12.26
CA LEU A 3 9.36 -16.08 -13.55
C LEU A 3 8.22 -15.51 -14.40
N VAL A 4 7.17 -15.02 -13.75
CA VAL A 4 5.93 -14.64 -14.44
C VAL A 4 5.71 -13.13 -14.43
N SER A 5 6.12 -12.46 -13.37
CA SER A 5 5.90 -11.03 -13.18
C SER A 5 7.06 -10.42 -12.38
N PRO A 6 8.24 -10.28 -12.99
CA PRO A 6 9.39 -9.69 -12.30
C PRO A 6 9.12 -8.22 -11.93
N ILE A 7 9.53 -7.84 -10.73
CA ILE A 7 9.35 -6.49 -10.21
C ILE A 7 10.72 -5.81 -10.13
N GLY A 8 10.89 -4.73 -10.88
CA GLY A 8 12.07 -3.90 -10.84
C GLY A 8 11.94 -2.71 -9.89
N LYS A 9 13.08 -2.10 -9.55
CA LYS A 9 13.12 -0.87 -8.75
C LYS A 9 12.37 0.26 -9.47
N GLY A 10 11.52 0.95 -8.74
CA GLY A 10 10.70 2.04 -9.27
C GLY A 10 9.39 1.62 -9.91
N GLN A 11 9.09 0.33 -9.95
CA GLN A 11 7.83 -0.18 -10.45
C GLN A 11 6.71 -0.10 -9.41
N ARG A 12 5.49 -0.15 -9.90
CA ARG A 12 4.29 -0.35 -9.11
C ARG A 12 3.66 -1.68 -9.51
N GLY A 13 3.25 -2.44 -8.50
CA GLY A 13 2.58 -3.72 -8.69
C GLY A 13 1.33 -3.80 -7.82
N MET A 14 0.34 -4.54 -8.28
CA MET A 14 -0.88 -4.77 -7.54
C MET A 14 -1.09 -6.26 -7.32
N ILE A 15 -1.33 -6.64 -6.07
CA ILE A 15 -1.70 -8.00 -5.67
C ILE A 15 -3.20 -7.99 -5.46
N VAL A 16 -3.92 -8.56 -6.42
CA VAL A 16 -5.38 -8.63 -6.39
C VAL A 16 -5.80 -9.98 -5.83
N SER A 17 -6.62 -9.98 -4.80
CA SER A 17 -7.11 -11.22 -4.21
C SER A 17 -8.47 -11.06 -3.54
N PRO A 18 -9.31 -12.12 -3.54
CA PRO A 18 -10.46 -12.16 -2.65
C PRO A 18 -10.01 -12.22 -1.19
N PRO A 19 -10.91 -11.94 -0.23
CA PRO A 19 -10.64 -12.10 1.19
C PRO A 19 -10.20 -13.54 1.52
N LYS A 20 -9.29 -13.68 2.49
CA LYS A 20 -8.80 -14.98 2.99
C LYS A 20 -8.12 -15.89 1.96
N ALA A 21 -7.56 -15.32 0.90
CA ALA A 21 -6.88 -16.07 -0.17
C ALA A 21 -5.36 -16.24 0.05
N GLY A 22 -4.86 -16.03 1.25
CA GLY A 22 -3.42 -16.16 1.55
C GLY A 22 -2.59 -14.92 1.21
N LYS A 23 -3.23 -13.77 1.00
CA LYS A 23 -2.59 -12.48 0.68
C LYS A 23 -1.49 -12.11 1.68
N THR A 24 -1.75 -12.25 2.97
CA THR A 24 -0.78 -11.92 4.04
C THR A 24 0.46 -12.80 3.98
N THR A 25 0.30 -14.08 3.69
CA THR A 25 1.43 -15.01 3.51
C THR A 25 2.28 -14.58 2.31
N LEU A 26 1.65 -14.29 1.18
CA LEU A 26 2.36 -13.82 -0.02
C LEU A 26 3.10 -12.50 0.25
N LEU A 27 2.50 -11.57 0.97
CA LEU A 27 3.14 -10.31 1.35
C LEU A 27 4.37 -10.55 2.22
N LYS A 28 4.27 -11.42 3.23
CA LYS A 28 5.41 -11.79 4.10
C LYS A 28 6.54 -12.42 3.31
N ASP A 29 6.23 -13.34 2.42
CA ASP A 29 7.22 -14.04 1.59
C ASP A 29 7.91 -13.08 0.62
N ALA A 30 7.15 -12.21 -0.02
CA ALA A 30 7.68 -11.18 -0.90
C ALA A 30 8.60 -10.20 -0.15
N ALA A 31 8.19 -9.74 1.03
CA ALA A 31 8.99 -8.85 1.87
C ALA A 31 10.31 -9.50 2.30
N LYS A 32 10.26 -10.74 2.79
CA LYS A 32 11.46 -11.50 3.17
C LYS A 32 12.40 -11.73 1.99
N SER A 33 11.86 -12.00 0.80
CA SER A 33 12.64 -12.20 -0.42
C SER A 33 13.33 -10.91 -0.86
N ILE A 34 12.64 -9.77 -0.79
CA ILE A 34 13.22 -8.46 -1.09
C ILE A 34 14.38 -8.16 -0.15
N LEU A 35 14.21 -8.35 1.14
CA LEU A 35 15.26 -8.09 2.14
C LEU A 35 16.46 -9.03 1.96
N ARG A 36 16.23 -10.28 1.59
CA ARG A 36 17.30 -11.25 1.34
C ARG A 36 18.11 -10.90 0.10
N ASN A 37 17.44 -10.53 -0.98
CA ASN A 37 18.07 -10.27 -2.27
C ASN A 37 18.65 -8.85 -2.38
N ASN A 38 18.11 -7.92 -1.60
CA ASN A 38 18.52 -6.51 -1.58
C ASN A 38 18.67 -6.03 -0.13
N PRO A 39 19.77 -6.37 0.56
CA PRO A 39 19.95 -6.02 1.97
C PRO A 39 19.95 -4.52 2.28
N GLU A 40 20.28 -3.69 1.29
CA GLU A 40 20.28 -2.23 1.39
C GLU A 40 18.87 -1.60 1.19
N MET A 41 17.89 -2.38 0.75
CA MET A 41 16.53 -1.90 0.49
C MET A 41 15.87 -1.42 1.78
N TYR A 42 15.29 -0.24 1.73
CA TYR A 42 14.44 0.27 2.80
C TYR A 42 12.99 -0.19 2.57
N LEU A 43 12.45 -0.91 3.52
CA LEU A 43 11.13 -1.51 3.40
C LEU A 43 10.16 -0.86 4.37
N ILE A 44 9.09 -0.27 3.85
CA ILE A 44 7.98 0.27 4.63
C ILE A 44 6.74 -0.59 4.35
N ILE A 45 6.16 -1.12 5.41
CA ILE A 45 4.91 -1.87 5.33
C ILE A 45 3.82 -1.00 5.95
N LEU A 46 2.86 -0.59 5.14
CA LEU A 46 1.72 0.22 5.55
C LEU A 46 0.46 -0.64 5.62
N LEU A 47 -0.07 -0.79 6.82
CA LEU A 47 -1.28 -1.57 7.09
C LEU A 47 -2.43 -0.63 7.42
N ILE A 48 -3.50 -0.68 6.60
CA ILE A 48 -4.69 0.16 6.76
C ILE A 48 -5.89 -0.70 7.12
N GLU A 49 -6.56 -0.34 8.22
CA GLU A 49 -7.73 -1.06 8.77
C GLU A 49 -7.43 -2.54 9.07
N GLU A 50 -6.21 -2.86 9.47
CA GLU A 50 -5.87 -4.21 9.90
C GLU A 50 -6.18 -4.42 11.38
N ARG A 51 -6.33 -5.69 11.76
CA ARG A 51 -6.50 -6.08 13.15
C ARG A 51 -5.17 -6.00 13.90
N PRO A 52 -5.17 -5.61 15.19
CA PRO A 52 -3.93 -5.54 15.98
C PRO A 52 -3.11 -6.83 15.97
N GLU A 53 -3.78 -8.00 15.95
CA GLU A 53 -3.12 -9.31 15.91
C GLU A 53 -2.34 -9.51 14.61
N GLU A 54 -2.93 -9.10 13.47
CA GLU A 54 -2.28 -9.18 12.15
C GLU A 54 -1.09 -8.22 12.05
N VAL A 55 -1.20 -7.04 12.67
CA VAL A 55 -0.08 -6.10 12.76
C VAL A 55 1.08 -6.69 13.55
N THR A 56 0.80 -7.31 14.70
CA THR A 56 1.81 -7.96 15.53
C THR A 56 2.49 -9.10 14.78
N ASP A 57 1.71 -9.95 14.10
CA ASP A 57 2.20 -11.07 13.31
C ASP A 57 3.16 -10.61 12.18
N ILE A 58 2.83 -9.53 11.50
CA ILE A 58 3.70 -8.96 10.46
C ILE A 58 4.98 -8.36 11.07
N LYS A 59 4.87 -7.65 12.17
CA LYS A 59 6.04 -7.09 12.88
C LYS A 59 7.02 -8.16 13.34
N GLU A 60 6.50 -9.28 13.83
CA GLU A 60 7.34 -10.41 14.27
C GLU A 60 7.94 -11.18 13.08
N ALA A 61 7.19 -11.32 12.00
CA ALA A 61 7.62 -12.08 10.83
C ALA A 61 8.65 -11.34 9.97
N ILE A 62 8.61 -10.00 9.94
CA ILE A 62 9.45 -9.18 9.07
C ILE A 62 10.22 -8.19 9.93
N GLN A 63 11.49 -8.51 10.20
CA GLN A 63 12.37 -7.71 11.02
C GLN A 63 13.65 -7.37 10.25
N GLY A 64 14.20 -6.19 10.53
CA GLY A 64 15.45 -5.72 9.95
C GLY A 64 15.73 -4.28 10.33
N SER A 65 16.99 -3.85 10.19
CA SER A 65 17.41 -2.49 10.49
C SER A 65 16.78 -1.43 9.57
N ASN A 66 16.42 -1.84 8.35
CA ASN A 66 15.79 -0.99 7.32
C ASN A 66 14.31 -1.32 7.10
N VAL A 67 13.64 -1.86 8.11
CA VAL A 67 12.23 -2.24 8.04
C VAL A 67 11.42 -1.39 9.00
N GLU A 68 10.36 -0.77 8.48
CA GLU A 68 9.36 -0.08 9.28
C GLU A 68 7.98 -0.67 9.00
N VAL A 69 7.24 -1.03 10.05
CA VAL A 69 5.83 -1.40 9.96
C VAL A 69 5.02 -0.27 10.55
N ILE A 70 4.26 0.41 9.70
CA ILE A 70 3.40 1.54 10.04
C ILE A 70 1.96 1.11 9.81
N TYR A 71 1.08 1.41 10.74
CA TYR A 71 -0.27 0.89 10.72
C TYR A 71 -1.30 1.89 11.25
N SER A 72 -2.52 1.67 10.82
CA SER A 72 -3.72 2.29 11.37
C SER A 72 -4.77 1.20 11.48
N THR A 73 -5.17 0.86 12.70
CA THR A 73 -6.05 -0.26 12.98
C THR A 73 -7.52 0.04 12.65
N PHE A 74 -8.34 -0.98 12.55
CA PHE A 74 -9.74 -0.88 12.10
C PHE A 74 -10.63 -0.01 13.01
N ASP A 75 -10.24 0.19 14.26
CA ASP A 75 -10.93 1.01 15.25
C ASP A 75 -10.58 2.51 15.18
N GLU A 76 -9.60 2.86 14.36
CA GLU A 76 -9.21 4.25 14.14
C GLU A 76 -10.17 4.98 13.18
N GLN A 77 -10.21 6.30 13.28
CA GLN A 77 -11.03 7.14 12.40
C GLN A 77 -10.46 7.19 10.98
N PRO A 78 -11.31 7.36 9.94
CA PRO A 78 -10.85 7.47 8.55
C PRO A 78 -9.80 8.55 8.31
N GLU A 79 -9.87 9.67 9.02
CA GLU A 79 -8.86 10.74 8.97
C GLU A 79 -7.48 10.27 9.43
N HIS A 80 -7.44 9.33 10.39
CA HIS A 80 -6.19 8.74 10.84
C HIS A 80 -5.55 7.88 9.75
N HIS A 81 -6.33 7.06 9.05
CA HIS A 81 -5.86 6.27 7.91
C HIS A 81 -5.24 7.14 6.82
N LYS A 82 -5.90 8.25 6.49
CA LYS A 82 -5.39 9.24 5.53
C LYS A 82 -4.06 9.83 5.99
N ARG A 83 -4.02 10.36 7.21
CA ARG A 83 -2.83 11.01 7.76
C ARG A 83 -1.63 10.08 7.78
N VAL A 84 -1.82 8.84 8.20
CA VAL A 84 -0.76 7.85 8.23
C VAL A 84 -0.23 7.55 6.84
N SER A 85 -1.10 7.40 5.84
CA SER A 85 -0.69 7.17 4.45
C SER A 85 0.08 8.36 3.86
N GLU A 86 -0.34 9.59 4.13
CA GLU A 86 0.35 10.80 3.70
C GLU A 86 1.74 10.92 4.34
N MET A 87 1.86 10.60 5.62
CA MET A 87 3.14 10.56 6.32
C MET A 87 4.10 9.53 5.72
N VAL A 88 3.60 8.35 5.38
CA VAL A 88 4.41 7.29 4.78
C VAL A 88 4.97 7.72 3.43
N ILE A 89 4.15 8.30 2.56
CA ILE A 89 4.63 8.73 1.25
C ILE A 89 5.64 9.89 1.35
N GLU A 90 5.44 10.82 2.26
CA GLU A 90 6.40 11.91 2.49
C GLU A 90 7.74 11.40 3.07
N ARG A 91 7.68 10.44 3.99
CA ARG A 91 8.88 9.78 4.50
C ARG A 91 9.63 9.04 3.40
N ALA A 92 8.92 8.28 2.58
CA ALA A 92 9.51 7.56 1.46
C ALA A 92 10.19 8.50 0.46
N LYS A 93 9.56 9.63 0.13
CA LYS A 93 10.16 10.64 -0.75
C LYS A 93 11.48 11.17 -0.19
N ARG A 94 11.55 11.48 1.10
CA ARG A 94 12.78 11.96 1.74
C ARG A 94 13.90 10.92 1.72
N LEU A 95 13.56 9.64 1.93
CA LEU A 95 14.53 8.56 1.81
C LEU A 95 15.07 8.44 0.37
N VAL A 96 14.20 8.56 -0.63
CA VAL A 96 14.59 8.57 -2.05
C VAL A 96 15.47 9.76 -2.40
N GLU A 97 15.15 10.96 -1.89
CA GLU A 97 15.99 12.16 -2.03
C GLU A 97 17.41 11.95 -1.44
N SER A 98 17.50 11.14 -0.39
CA SER A 98 18.77 10.70 0.20
C SER A 98 19.42 9.52 -0.56
N LYS A 99 18.96 9.25 -1.79
CA LYS A 99 19.44 8.20 -2.69
C LYS A 99 19.24 6.77 -2.17
N LYS A 100 18.23 6.57 -1.31
CA LYS A 100 17.84 5.23 -0.83
C LYS A 100 16.90 4.57 -1.82
N ASP A 101 17.01 3.25 -1.92
CA ASP A 101 16.01 2.44 -2.61
C ASP A 101 14.95 2.02 -1.60
N VAL A 102 13.71 2.42 -1.86
CA VAL A 102 12.59 2.23 -0.95
C VAL A 102 11.52 1.37 -1.61
N THR A 103 11.01 0.40 -0.89
CA THR A 103 9.81 -0.35 -1.27
C THR A 103 8.72 -0.13 -0.23
N ILE A 104 7.54 0.27 -0.69
CA ILE A 104 6.35 0.37 0.15
C ILE A 104 5.42 -0.80 -0.21
N PHE A 105 5.05 -1.58 0.81
CA PHE A 105 3.89 -2.47 0.73
C PHE A 105 2.71 -1.77 1.39
N ILE A 106 1.62 -1.61 0.68
CA ILE A 106 0.36 -1.14 1.26
C ILE A 106 -0.70 -2.23 1.25
N ASP A 107 -1.20 -2.57 2.42
CA ASP A 107 -2.30 -3.49 2.61
C ASP A 107 -3.43 -2.79 3.39
N SER A 108 -4.46 -2.32 2.72
CA SER A 108 -4.73 -2.38 1.28
C SER A 108 -5.08 -0.99 0.71
N ILE A 109 -4.88 -0.83 -0.58
CA ILE A 109 -5.28 0.40 -1.27
C ILE A 109 -6.81 0.53 -1.34
N THR A 110 -7.52 -0.58 -1.36
CA THR A 110 -9.00 -0.59 -1.30
C THR A 110 -9.50 0.08 -0.03
N ARG A 111 -8.93 -0.26 1.12
CA ARG A 111 -9.31 0.32 2.42
C ARG A 111 -8.92 1.78 2.51
N LEU A 112 -7.78 2.15 1.93
CA LEU A 112 -7.38 3.55 1.84
C LEU A 112 -8.37 4.37 1.01
N ALA A 113 -8.81 3.86 -0.14
CA ALA A 113 -9.82 4.51 -0.97
C ALA A 113 -11.15 4.68 -0.23
N ARG A 114 -11.58 3.69 0.55
CA ARG A 114 -12.77 3.80 1.41
C ARG A 114 -12.61 4.91 2.45
N ALA A 115 -11.46 5.03 3.08
CA ALA A 115 -11.19 6.10 4.06
C ALA A 115 -11.28 7.48 3.42
N TYR A 116 -10.72 7.65 2.22
CA TYR A 116 -10.87 8.89 1.47
C TYR A 116 -12.31 9.17 1.07
N ASN A 117 -13.08 8.14 0.69
CA ASN A 117 -14.49 8.30 0.36
C ASN A 117 -15.35 8.85 1.52
N LEU A 118 -14.98 8.50 2.75
CA LEU A 118 -15.66 8.99 3.95
C LEU A 118 -15.26 10.41 4.36
N THR A 119 -14.15 10.91 3.86
CA THR A 119 -13.52 12.15 4.37
C THR A 119 -13.40 13.26 3.34
N VAL A 120 -13.46 12.95 2.04
CA VAL A 120 -13.41 13.99 0.99
C VAL A 120 -14.73 14.74 0.89
N PRO A 121 -14.71 16.05 0.61
CA PRO A 121 -15.92 16.78 0.27
C PRO A 121 -16.61 16.17 -0.95
N PRO A 122 -17.95 16.04 -0.95
CA PRO A 122 -18.68 15.49 -2.10
C PRO A 122 -18.41 16.28 -3.38
N SER A 123 -18.07 15.58 -4.46
CA SER A 123 -17.86 16.21 -5.78
C SER A 123 -19.17 16.49 -6.54
N GLY A 124 -20.29 15.97 -6.05
CA GLY A 124 -21.58 15.98 -6.74
C GLY A 124 -21.75 14.86 -7.76
N ARG A 125 -20.75 13.98 -7.89
CA ARG A 125 -20.80 12.79 -8.74
C ARG A 125 -20.58 11.55 -7.88
N THR A 126 -21.22 10.46 -8.26
CA THR A 126 -21.08 9.18 -7.54
C THR A 126 -20.93 8.07 -8.56
N LEU A 127 -19.85 7.30 -8.42
CA LEU A 127 -19.64 6.08 -9.18
C LEU A 127 -20.48 4.93 -8.59
N SER A 128 -20.51 3.80 -9.28
CA SER A 128 -21.17 2.60 -8.78
C SER A 128 -20.67 2.24 -7.38
N GLY A 129 -21.54 1.70 -6.52
CA GLY A 129 -21.19 1.34 -5.17
C GLY A 129 -21.03 2.51 -4.19
N GLY A 130 -21.38 3.73 -4.57
CA GLY A 130 -21.34 4.90 -3.68
C GLY A 130 -19.95 5.55 -3.56
N LEU A 131 -19.04 5.25 -4.48
CA LEU A 131 -17.71 5.85 -4.49
C LEU A 131 -17.75 7.23 -5.16
N ASP A 132 -17.25 8.26 -4.46
CA ASP A 132 -17.02 9.56 -5.05
C ASP A 132 -15.72 9.55 -5.87
N PRO A 133 -15.69 10.02 -7.12
CA PRO A 133 -14.47 10.09 -7.93
C PRO A 133 -13.33 10.85 -7.23
N ALA A 134 -13.64 11.85 -6.43
CA ALA A 134 -12.66 12.61 -5.66
C ALA A 134 -11.90 11.75 -4.63
N ALA A 135 -12.51 10.66 -4.16
CA ALA A 135 -11.87 9.73 -3.22
C ALA A 135 -10.72 8.93 -3.84
N LEU A 136 -10.68 8.81 -5.16
CA LEU A 136 -9.63 8.07 -5.88
C LEU A 136 -8.38 8.91 -6.15
N TYR A 137 -8.46 10.21 -6.06
CA TYR A 137 -7.35 11.10 -6.42
C TYR A 137 -6.08 10.82 -5.60
N MET A 138 -6.17 10.82 -4.28
CA MET A 138 -5.01 10.60 -3.42
C MET A 138 -4.49 9.16 -3.45
N PRO A 139 -5.33 8.11 -3.42
CA PRO A 139 -4.86 6.73 -3.63
C PRO A 139 -4.15 6.53 -4.97
N LYS A 140 -4.66 7.09 -6.07
CA LYS A 140 -4.00 7.06 -7.39
C LYS A 140 -2.66 7.81 -7.35
N ARG A 141 -2.62 8.96 -6.72
CA ARG A 141 -1.38 9.74 -6.54
C ARG A 141 -0.35 9.00 -5.68
N PHE A 142 -0.79 8.35 -4.60
CA PHE A 142 0.06 7.50 -3.77
C PHE A 142 0.68 6.38 -4.62
N PHE A 143 -0.16 5.60 -5.28
CA PHE A 143 0.29 4.47 -6.10
C PHE A 143 1.13 4.91 -7.31
N GLY A 144 0.82 6.05 -7.89
CA GLY A 144 1.55 6.64 -9.00
C GLY A 144 2.88 7.32 -8.64
N ALA A 145 3.23 7.39 -7.36
CA ALA A 145 4.50 7.99 -6.92
C ALA A 145 5.72 7.10 -7.20
N ALA A 146 5.53 5.82 -7.50
CA ALA A 146 6.60 4.88 -7.81
C ALA A 146 7.42 5.36 -9.01
N ARG A 147 8.75 5.39 -8.84
CA ARG A 147 9.70 5.80 -9.86
C ARG A 147 11.13 5.39 -9.55
N ASN A 148 11.94 5.29 -10.58
CA ASN A 148 13.37 5.11 -10.46
C ASN A 148 14.07 6.42 -10.85
N MET A 149 14.87 6.97 -9.96
CA MET A 149 15.53 8.26 -10.16
C MET A 149 16.86 8.11 -10.90
N ARG A 150 17.13 9.01 -11.85
CA ARG A 150 18.39 8.99 -12.60
C ARG A 150 19.62 9.24 -11.73
N GLU A 151 19.44 10.03 -10.68
CA GLU A 151 20.52 10.46 -9.78
C GLU A 151 20.77 9.49 -8.61
N GLY A 152 20.06 8.37 -8.57
CA GLY A 152 20.07 7.39 -7.51
C GLY A 152 18.84 7.48 -6.61
N GLY A 153 18.51 6.35 -6.01
CA GLY A 153 17.28 6.18 -5.25
C GLY A 153 16.12 5.73 -6.12
N SER A 154 15.22 4.97 -5.52
CA SER A 154 14.00 4.48 -6.19
C SER A 154 12.87 4.33 -5.19
N LEU A 155 11.64 4.45 -5.68
CA LEU A 155 10.44 4.15 -4.92
C LEU A 155 9.63 3.09 -5.67
N THR A 156 9.53 1.91 -5.08
CA THR A 156 8.73 0.79 -5.56
C THR A 156 7.49 0.67 -4.68
N ILE A 157 6.31 0.50 -5.26
CA ILE A 157 5.08 0.39 -4.50
C ILE A 157 4.35 -0.89 -4.90
N LEU A 158 4.10 -1.74 -3.91
CA LEU A 158 3.31 -2.95 -4.05
C LEU A 158 2.06 -2.80 -3.19
N ALA A 159 0.91 -2.74 -3.85
CA ALA A 159 -0.38 -2.56 -3.21
C ALA A 159 -1.20 -3.84 -3.27
N THR A 160 -1.96 -4.11 -2.22
CA THR A 160 -3.01 -5.13 -2.28
C THR A 160 -4.34 -4.48 -2.59
N ALA A 161 -5.13 -5.12 -3.45
CA ALA A 161 -6.50 -4.73 -3.75
C ALA A 161 -7.43 -5.91 -3.47
N LEU A 162 -8.60 -5.60 -2.93
CA LEU A 162 -9.61 -6.58 -2.58
C LEU A 162 -10.65 -6.68 -3.69
N VAL A 163 -10.98 -7.91 -4.07
CA VAL A 163 -12.07 -8.24 -5.01
C VAL A 163 -12.97 -9.31 -4.38
N ASP A 164 -14.14 -9.51 -4.96
CA ASP A 164 -15.11 -10.51 -4.48
C ASP A 164 -15.47 -10.36 -2.98
N THR A 165 -15.49 -9.13 -2.52
CA THR A 165 -15.88 -8.80 -1.13
C THR A 165 -17.38 -8.69 -0.93
N GLY A 166 -18.15 -8.72 -2.01
CA GLY A 166 -19.58 -8.40 -2.03
C GLY A 166 -19.85 -6.88 -2.03
N SER A 167 -18.84 -6.05 -2.03
CA SER A 167 -18.95 -4.59 -2.08
C SER A 167 -18.71 -4.07 -3.50
N LYS A 168 -19.72 -3.47 -4.11
CA LYS A 168 -19.57 -2.81 -5.41
C LYS A 168 -18.55 -1.67 -5.39
N MET A 169 -18.37 -1.03 -4.25
CA MET A 169 -17.34 0.00 -4.09
C MET A 169 -15.94 -0.58 -4.30
N ASP A 170 -15.67 -1.76 -3.75
CA ASP A 170 -14.37 -2.41 -3.89
C ASP A 170 -14.08 -2.80 -5.34
N ASP A 171 -15.09 -3.28 -6.04
CA ASP A 171 -14.98 -3.61 -7.46
C ASP A 171 -14.62 -2.36 -8.28
N VAL A 172 -15.28 -1.23 -8.01
CA VAL A 172 -14.96 0.04 -8.68
C VAL A 172 -13.55 0.53 -8.34
N VAL A 173 -13.11 0.41 -7.08
CA VAL A 173 -11.72 0.76 -6.70
C VAL A 173 -10.70 -0.08 -7.45
N TYR A 174 -11.00 -1.35 -7.69
CA TYR A 174 -10.14 -2.23 -8.46
C TYR A 174 -10.10 -1.87 -9.95
N GLU A 175 -11.25 -1.53 -10.54
CA GLU A 175 -11.37 -1.20 -11.97
C GLU A 175 -10.71 0.15 -12.33
N GLU A 176 -10.71 1.13 -11.42
CA GLU A 176 -10.20 2.49 -11.60
C GLU A 176 -8.70 2.64 -11.27
#